data_932f0d344cc922fdb563c6d0e58e4838
#
_entry.id   932f0d344cc922fdb563c6d0e58e4838
#
_cell.length_a   1.000
_cell.length_b   1.000
_cell.length_c   1.000
_cell.angle_alpha   90.00
_cell.angle_beta   90.00
_cell.angle_gamma   90.00
#
_symmetry.space_group_name_H-M   'P 1'
#
loop_
_entity.id
_entity.type
_entity.pdbx_description
1 polymer ?
#
loop_
_entity_poly.entity_id
_entity_poly.type
_entity_poly.pdbx_seq_one_letter_code
_entity_poly.pdbx_strand_id
1 'polypeptide(L)'
;MAAFDRTLNLATGVMELGRFQVDLGTRELRRDGVAMPIGSRAFDILAVLVSAGGRLVTKDELMSVVWPQTIVEENNIQVQMSALRKILGPDRNLVRTVPGRGYQLCVRKPDVAPTSWLGGSMRDSHRVPPPLNIALVGRERAVQRILAMLESSRLVTLVGIGGIGKTRLSLEVARRTEQDSAEPSYFVDLSGLTTRDGMLEAIMTGCGRPTGDAGVPAEGVARALSNLRGLLLVDNAEHLIAHVAEIVDALLAANNHVRVVVTSRERLRISPEHTFKVDPLETPPASAAQDDILAHSAVRLFLQRANAMQVTVDADGRQLQLVGEICRRLDGIPLAIELAAARVADLGLDGARRCLDDRMAFLTGGYRTARLRHQSLRATFDWSYALLGQSERTLFRRIAVFDRLFTLDALGAVAFDATLTLGSAIAGIDALVANSLLNVQMEGSRVLYWLYESTRAYALQKLCDEGEVETITTRYERNIIHFPSRGGGDQLESESGNVRRPSPAAVHDTLNWASAQNGDFALR
;
A
#
# COMPACT_ATOMS: atom_id res chain seq x y z
N MET A 1 3.40 -21.68 31.45
CA MET A 1 4.80 -21.78 31.91
C MET A 1 5.58 -22.82 31.09
N ALA A 2 5.25 -23.07 29.83
CA ALA A 2 5.88 -24.11 29.02
C ALA A 2 6.23 -23.72 27.57
N ALA A 3 6.38 -22.42 27.26
CA ALA A 3 6.74 -21.96 25.92
C ALA A 3 8.02 -21.09 25.89
N PHE A 4 8.77 -20.98 27.00
CA PHE A 4 9.96 -20.12 27.12
C PHE A 4 11.30 -20.86 26.96
N ASP A 5 11.28 -22.19 26.66
CA ASP A 5 12.47 -23.03 26.86
C ASP A 5 13.13 -23.54 25.57
N ARG A 6 13.09 -22.81 24.46
CA ARG A 6 13.71 -23.36 23.22
C ARG A 6 14.67 -22.46 22.43
N THR A 7 15.18 -21.33 22.91
CA THR A 7 16.20 -20.56 22.15
C THR A 7 17.23 -19.80 23.00
N LEU A 8 17.52 -20.17 24.22
CA LEU A 8 18.59 -19.57 25.02
C LEU A 8 19.56 -20.65 25.50
N ASN A 9 20.45 -21.07 24.60
CA ASN A 9 21.67 -21.78 24.99
C ASN A 9 22.81 -20.74 25.09
N LEU A 10 22.77 -19.89 26.12
CA LEU A 10 23.85 -18.99 26.50
C LEU A 10 24.30 -19.35 27.91
N ALA A 11 25.49 -19.89 27.99
CA ALA A 11 26.12 -20.44 29.19
C ALA A 11 26.35 -19.44 30.36
N THR A 12 25.85 -18.19 30.29
CA THR A 12 26.06 -17.20 31.36
C THR A 12 24.88 -16.28 31.67
N GLY A 13 23.76 -16.31 30.95
CA GLY A 13 22.59 -15.44 31.27
C GLY A 13 22.81 -13.92 31.16
N VAL A 14 24.00 -13.46 30.81
CA VAL A 14 24.39 -12.05 30.73
C VAL A 14 24.46 -11.64 29.27
N MET A 15 23.76 -10.55 28.89
CA MET A 15 23.78 -9.98 27.56
C MET A 15 24.43 -8.60 27.55
N GLU A 16 25.33 -8.36 26.60
CA GLU A 16 26.01 -7.08 26.43
C GLU A 16 25.27 -6.16 25.46
N LEU A 17 25.05 -4.92 25.88
CA LEU A 17 24.39 -3.85 25.10
C LEU A 17 25.31 -2.60 25.09
N GLY A 18 26.30 -2.61 24.22
CA GLY A 18 27.34 -1.56 24.23
C GLY A 18 28.12 -1.59 25.55
N ARG A 19 28.02 -0.52 26.37
CA ARG A 19 28.61 -0.46 27.70
C ARG A 19 27.71 -0.96 28.83
N PHE A 20 26.53 -1.48 28.50
CA PHE A 20 25.65 -2.07 29.48
C PHE A 20 25.71 -3.60 29.43
N GLN A 21 25.60 -4.21 30.60
CA GLN A 21 25.45 -5.64 30.79
C GLN A 21 24.11 -5.89 31.46
N VAL A 22 23.27 -6.70 30.83
CA VAL A 22 21.95 -7.10 31.36
C VAL A 22 22.05 -8.54 31.79
N ASP A 23 21.96 -8.78 33.09
CA ASP A 23 21.88 -10.12 33.66
C ASP A 23 20.40 -10.46 33.90
N LEU A 24 19.88 -11.35 33.07
CA LEU A 24 18.48 -11.79 33.14
C LEU A 24 18.22 -12.71 34.36
N GLY A 25 19.25 -13.39 34.84
CA GLY A 25 19.17 -14.30 36.00
C GLY A 25 19.11 -13.56 37.31
N THR A 26 20.02 -12.60 37.53
CA THR A 26 20.07 -11.78 38.75
C THR A 26 19.16 -10.54 38.66
N ARG A 27 18.60 -10.25 37.49
CA ARG A 27 17.77 -9.05 37.21
C ARG A 27 18.54 -7.74 37.45
N GLU A 28 19.82 -7.72 37.07
CA GLU A 28 20.67 -6.56 37.24
C GLU A 28 21.02 -5.92 35.89
N LEU A 29 21.04 -4.59 35.88
CA LEU A 29 21.60 -3.79 34.80
C LEU A 29 22.91 -3.18 35.31
N ARG A 30 24.01 -3.45 34.61
CA ARG A 30 25.33 -2.86 34.93
C ARG A 30 25.78 -1.96 33.79
N ARG A 31 26.46 -0.87 34.13
CA ARG A 31 27.09 0.03 33.18
C ARG A 31 28.58 0.12 33.53
N ASP A 32 29.44 -0.22 32.60
CA ASP A 32 30.91 -0.26 32.81
C ASP A 32 31.29 -1.07 34.08
N GLY A 33 30.57 -2.17 34.34
CA GLY A 33 30.76 -3.04 35.52
C GLY A 33 30.04 -2.57 36.81
N VAL A 34 29.48 -1.36 36.84
CA VAL A 34 28.78 -0.78 38.00
C VAL A 34 27.26 -1.04 37.92
N ALA A 35 26.66 -1.58 38.98
CA ALA A 35 25.25 -1.83 39.05
C ALA A 35 24.43 -0.51 39.02
N MET A 36 23.41 -0.47 38.18
CA MET A 36 22.51 0.67 38.01
C MET A 36 21.16 0.42 38.68
N PRO A 37 20.61 1.38 39.44
CA PRO A 37 19.30 1.22 40.04
C PRO A 37 18.21 1.27 38.93
N ILE A 38 17.50 0.15 38.74
CA ILE A 38 16.41 0.03 37.79
C ILE A 38 15.15 -0.50 38.47
N GLY A 39 14.00 0.12 38.22
CA GLY A 39 12.73 -0.37 38.73
C GLY A 39 12.33 -1.71 38.11
N SER A 40 11.69 -2.59 38.87
CA SER A 40 11.40 -3.96 38.43
C SER A 40 10.63 -4.03 37.12
N ARG A 41 9.64 -3.14 36.89
CA ARG A 41 8.85 -3.10 35.64
C ARG A 41 9.65 -2.53 34.45
N ALA A 42 10.53 -1.56 34.71
CA ALA A 42 11.44 -1.06 33.68
C ALA A 42 12.47 -2.15 33.28
N PHE A 43 12.91 -2.97 34.24
CA PHE A 43 13.74 -4.13 33.95
C PHE A 43 12.99 -5.22 33.18
N ASP A 44 11.73 -5.52 33.52
CA ASP A 44 10.91 -6.47 32.79
C ASP A 44 10.74 -6.07 31.32
N ILE A 45 10.49 -4.78 31.04
CA ILE A 45 10.46 -4.25 29.68
C ILE A 45 11.82 -4.45 28.99
N LEU A 46 12.91 -4.09 29.65
CA LEU A 46 14.26 -4.27 29.10
C LEU A 46 14.53 -5.75 28.78
N ALA A 47 14.17 -6.67 29.66
CA ALA A 47 14.34 -8.10 29.46
C ALA A 47 13.58 -8.63 28.25
N VAL A 48 12.33 -8.17 28.05
CA VAL A 48 11.54 -8.52 26.86
C VAL A 48 12.19 -7.98 25.57
N LEU A 49 12.67 -6.73 25.60
CA LEU A 49 13.31 -6.13 24.43
C LEU A 49 14.67 -6.80 24.12
N VAL A 50 15.41 -7.19 25.13
CA VAL A 50 16.68 -7.93 25.02
C VAL A 50 16.42 -9.32 24.44
N SER A 51 15.44 -10.05 24.99
CA SER A 51 15.05 -11.38 24.51
C SER A 51 14.50 -11.36 23.07
N ALA A 52 13.94 -10.23 22.64
CA ALA A 52 13.49 -10.03 21.26
C ALA A 52 14.65 -9.84 20.26
N GLY A 53 15.90 -9.69 20.71
CA GLY A 53 17.09 -9.69 19.86
C GLY A 53 17.10 -8.60 18.77
N GLY A 54 16.52 -7.43 19.05
CA GLY A 54 16.36 -6.35 18.08
C GLY A 54 15.09 -6.43 17.22
N ARG A 55 14.23 -7.42 17.41
CA ARG A 55 12.89 -7.47 16.81
C ARG A 55 12.00 -6.37 17.42
N LEU A 56 11.07 -5.87 16.64
CA LEU A 56 10.01 -4.98 17.14
C LEU A 56 9.12 -5.75 18.14
N VAL A 57 8.94 -5.19 19.32
CA VAL A 57 8.02 -5.69 20.35
C VAL A 57 6.81 -4.76 20.39
N THR A 58 5.61 -5.30 20.21
CA THR A 58 4.38 -4.51 20.22
C THR A 58 4.00 -4.09 21.64
N LYS A 59 3.14 -3.07 21.77
CA LYS A 59 2.63 -2.64 23.07
C LYS A 59 1.83 -3.74 23.76
N ASP A 60 1.01 -4.46 23.00
CA ASP A 60 0.21 -5.57 23.51
C ASP A 60 1.09 -6.73 24.02
N GLU A 61 2.19 -7.04 23.30
CA GLU A 61 3.17 -8.02 23.73
C GLU A 61 3.85 -7.59 25.05
N LEU A 62 4.23 -6.31 25.16
CA LEU A 62 4.78 -5.77 26.43
C LEU A 62 3.75 -5.84 27.55
N MET A 63 2.50 -5.46 27.30
CA MET A 63 1.43 -5.53 28.30
C MET A 63 1.19 -6.96 28.80
N SER A 64 1.09 -7.91 27.89
CA SER A 64 0.81 -9.31 28.23
C SER A 64 1.95 -9.98 29.01
N VAL A 65 3.20 -9.59 28.75
CA VAL A 65 4.37 -10.19 29.42
C VAL A 65 4.71 -9.48 30.73
N VAL A 66 4.67 -8.14 30.76
CA VAL A 66 5.09 -7.35 31.91
C VAL A 66 3.96 -7.23 32.97
N TRP A 67 2.68 -7.26 32.55
CA TRP A 67 1.52 -7.19 33.44
C TRP A 67 0.48 -8.29 33.19
N PRO A 68 0.82 -9.58 33.31
CA PRO A 68 -0.04 -10.70 32.87
C PRO A 68 -1.35 -10.85 33.62
N GLN A 69 -1.49 -10.23 34.82
CA GLN A 69 -2.68 -10.37 35.68
C GLN A 69 -3.26 -9.02 36.14
N THR A 70 -2.81 -7.92 35.58
CA THR A 70 -3.23 -6.58 36.01
C THR A 70 -3.75 -5.79 34.82
N ILE A 71 -4.97 -5.28 34.89
CA ILE A 71 -5.50 -4.34 33.91
C ILE A 71 -4.81 -2.99 34.19
N VAL A 72 -3.88 -2.62 33.30
CA VAL A 72 -3.16 -1.34 33.36
C VAL A 72 -3.39 -0.58 32.07
N GLU A 73 -3.43 0.75 32.16
CA GLU A 73 -3.54 1.61 31.00
C GLU A 73 -2.22 1.61 30.19
N GLU A 74 -2.32 1.79 28.89
CA GLU A 74 -1.20 1.84 27.95
C GLU A 74 -0.14 2.90 28.33
N ASN A 75 -0.57 3.94 29.05
CA ASN A 75 0.30 5.00 29.56
C ASN A 75 1.40 4.49 30.53
N ASN A 76 1.16 3.37 31.22
CA ASN A 76 2.16 2.75 32.11
C ASN A 76 3.41 2.31 31.35
N ILE A 77 3.29 1.79 30.11
CA ILE A 77 4.45 1.46 29.28
C ILE A 77 5.29 2.71 29.02
N GLN A 78 4.65 3.85 28.71
CA GLN A 78 5.36 5.10 28.42
C GLN A 78 6.13 5.62 29.66
N VAL A 79 5.55 5.50 30.84
CA VAL A 79 6.19 5.90 32.11
C VAL A 79 7.44 5.04 32.35
N GLN A 80 7.32 3.72 32.25
CA GLN A 80 8.44 2.80 32.47
C GLN A 80 9.51 2.93 31.38
N MET A 81 9.11 3.17 30.15
CA MET A 81 10.01 3.42 29.03
C MET A 81 10.80 4.73 29.22
N SER A 82 10.16 5.77 29.73
CA SER A 82 10.82 7.04 30.09
C SER A 82 11.82 6.84 31.21
N ALA A 83 11.48 6.06 32.25
CA ALA A 83 12.39 5.70 33.32
C ALA A 83 13.60 4.91 32.80
N LEU A 84 13.39 3.92 31.93
CA LEU A 84 14.45 3.15 31.30
C LEU A 84 15.40 4.05 30.50
N ARG A 85 14.87 4.95 29.67
CA ARG A 85 15.68 5.90 28.89
C ARG A 85 16.48 6.87 29.74
N LYS A 86 15.92 7.26 30.89
CA LYS A 86 16.64 8.12 31.86
C LYS A 86 17.85 7.38 32.45
N ILE A 87 17.73 6.08 32.73
CA ILE A 87 18.82 5.24 33.23
C ILE A 87 19.89 5.03 32.15
N LEU A 88 19.49 4.81 30.91
CA LEU A 88 20.41 4.67 29.77
C LEU A 88 21.15 5.98 29.45
N GLY A 89 20.64 7.13 29.84
CA GLY A 89 21.29 8.44 29.69
C GLY A 89 21.64 8.79 28.25
N PRO A 90 22.93 9.00 27.90
CA PRO A 90 23.35 9.29 26.52
C PRO A 90 22.99 8.19 25.52
N ASP A 91 22.88 6.95 25.98
CA ASP A 91 22.57 5.78 25.18
C ASP A 91 21.06 5.47 25.09
N ARG A 92 20.21 6.45 25.44
CA ARG A 92 18.74 6.32 25.36
C ARG A 92 18.21 5.85 24.00
N ASN A 93 18.97 6.06 22.93
CA ASN A 93 18.66 5.62 21.56
C ASN A 93 18.80 4.10 21.37
N LEU A 94 19.39 3.36 22.32
CA LEU A 94 19.35 1.90 22.35
C LEU A 94 17.92 1.37 22.36
N VAL A 95 16.95 2.14 22.91
CA VAL A 95 15.52 1.79 22.87
C VAL A 95 14.77 2.77 21.99
N ARG A 96 14.51 2.36 20.77
CA ARG A 96 13.77 3.13 19.76
C ARG A 96 12.27 2.93 19.92
N THR A 97 11.50 4.02 19.88
CA THR A 97 10.04 3.94 19.70
C THR A 97 9.73 3.85 18.22
N VAL A 98 8.89 2.90 17.85
CA VAL A 98 8.29 2.83 16.53
C VAL A 98 6.84 3.31 16.67
N PRO A 99 6.52 4.54 16.20
CA PRO A 99 5.21 5.15 16.42
C PRO A 99 4.06 4.24 15.97
N GLY A 100 3.03 4.09 16.80
CA GLY A 100 1.87 3.24 16.52
C GLY A 100 2.13 1.73 16.53
N ARG A 101 3.37 1.25 16.72
CA ARG A 101 3.72 -0.19 16.60
C ARG A 101 4.34 -0.78 17.86
N GLY A 102 5.15 -0.04 18.61
CA GLY A 102 5.82 -0.56 19.79
C GLY A 102 7.24 -0.04 19.98
N TYR A 103 8.11 -0.91 20.48
CA TYR A 103 9.49 -0.56 20.85
C TYR A 103 10.48 -1.59 20.31
N GLN A 104 11.70 -1.14 20.03
CA GLN A 104 12.76 -1.95 19.46
C GLN A 104 14.09 -1.64 20.14
N LEU A 105 14.86 -2.68 20.46
CA LEU A 105 16.22 -2.53 20.95
C LEU A 105 17.21 -2.44 19.78
N CYS A 106 17.97 -1.34 19.72
CA CYS A 106 19.04 -1.16 18.73
C CYS A 106 20.33 -1.74 19.29
N VAL A 107 20.64 -2.98 18.97
CA VAL A 107 21.91 -3.63 19.39
C VAL A 107 22.99 -3.23 18.40
N ARG A 108 23.95 -2.36 18.82
CA ARG A 108 25.22 -2.21 18.11
C ARG A 108 26.06 -3.46 18.40
N LYS A 109 26.44 -4.22 17.37
CA LYS A 109 27.52 -5.19 17.50
C LYS A 109 28.81 -4.42 17.81
N PRO A 110 29.63 -4.87 18.78
CA PRO A 110 30.91 -4.21 19.05
C PRO A 110 31.78 -4.24 17.80
N ASP A 111 32.47 -3.11 17.53
CA ASP A 111 33.52 -3.00 16.52
C ASP A 111 34.65 -3.97 16.84
N VAL A 112 34.64 -5.14 16.22
CA VAL A 112 35.80 -6.01 16.14
C VAL A 112 36.65 -5.48 14.98
N ALA A 113 37.83 -5.00 15.29
CA ALA A 113 38.85 -4.61 14.32
C ALA A 113 39.00 -5.70 13.23
N PRO A 114 39.27 -5.32 11.96
CA PRO A 114 39.29 -6.27 10.86
C PRO A 114 40.49 -7.19 10.93
N THR A 115 40.34 -8.36 11.52
CA THR A 115 41.23 -9.49 11.26
C THR A 115 40.72 -10.22 10.04
N SER A 116 41.54 -10.25 9.02
CA SER A 116 41.36 -10.91 7.74
C SER A 116 40.76 -12.31 7.86
N TRP A 117 39.47 -12.45 7.42
CA TRP A 117 38.93 -13.74 7.06
C TRP A 117 38.40 -13.67 5.63
N LEU A 118 39.15 -14.25 4.74
CA LEU A 118 38.69 -14.64 3.41
C LEU A 118 37.54 -15.64 3.55
N GLY A 119 36.39 -15.30 2.99
CA GLY A 119 35.34 -16.27 2.63
C GLY A 119 34.27 -16.54 3.67
N GLY A 120 33.45 -15.54 4.00
CA GLY A 120 32.17 -15.72 4.70
C GLY A 120 31.15 -14.70 4.20
N SER A 121 30.16 -15.18 3.49
CA SER A 121 29.06 -14.50 2.82
C SER A 121 28.42 -13.38 3.66
N MET A 122 28.69 -12.13 3.29
CA MET A 122 27.96 -10.92 3.72
C MET A 122 26.60 -10.80 2.99
N ARG A 123 25.82 -11.92 2.93
CA ARG A 123 24.77 -12.08 1.92
C ARG A 123 23.33 -11.86 2.37
N ASP A 124 23.00 -11.66 3.66
CA ASP A 124 21.61 -11.95 4.06
C ASP A 124 20.77 -10.83 4.69
N SER A 125 21.28 -9.60 4.90
CA SER A 125 20.49 -8.55 5.57
C SER A 125 19.83 -7.50 4.66
N HIS A 126 20.09 -7.52 3.35
CA HIS A 126 19.63 -6.47 2.40
C HIS A 126 18.83 -7.03 1.21
N ARG A 127 18.48 -8.31 1.24
CA ARG A 127 17.73 -8.97 0.18
C ARG A 127 16.24 -8.62 0.22
N VAL A 128 15.61 -8.71 -0.94
CA VAL A 128 14.16 -8.70 -1.09
C VAL A 128 13.51 -9.55 0.00
N PRO A 129 12.47 -9.06 0.70
CA PRO A 129 11.77 -9.85 1.70
C PRO A 129 11.41 -11.22 1.13
N PRO A 130 11.50 -12.29 1.93
CA PRO A 130 11.12 -13.62 1.46
C PRO A 130 9.70 -13.54 0.86
N PRO A 131 9.45 -14.28 -0.24
CA PRO A 131 8.15 -14.25 -0.90
C PRO A 131 7.08 -14.54 0.16
N LEU A 132 6.06 -13.69 0.21
CA LEU A 132 4.85 -14.04 0.91
C LEU A 132 4.43 -15.40 0.33
N ASN A 133 4.16 -16.41 1.17
CA ASN A 133 3.80 -17.79 0.78
C ASN A 133 2.52 -17.91 -0.07
N ILE A 134 2.13 -16.85 -0.76
CA ILE A 134 0.93 -16.69 -1.53
C ILE A 134 1.33 -16.39 -2.97
N ALA A 135 1.10 -17.34 -3.84
CA ALA A 135 1.36 -17.20 -5.28
C ALA A 135 0.69 -15.93 -5.85
N LEU A 136 1.40 -15.24 -6.72
CA LEU A 136 0.86 -14.10 -7.45
C LEU A 136 -0.13 -14.62 -8.52
N VAL A 137 -1.40 -14.24 -8.42
CA VAL A 137 -2.48 -14.74 -9.28
C VAL A 137 -2.69 -13.82 -10.47
N GLY A 138 -2.66 -14.37 -11.70
CA GLY A 138 -3.05 -13.68 -12.93
C GLY A 138 -2.13 -12.53 -13.35
N ARG A 139 -0.86 -12.55 -12.96
CA ARG A 139 0.14 -11.51 -13.26
C ARG A 139 1.34 -12.00 -14.04
N GLU A 140 1.31 -13.23 -14.53
CA GLU A 140 2.41 -13.89 -15.22
C GLU A 140 2.85 -13.08 -16.44
N ARG A 141 1.88 -12.63 -17.27
CA ARG A 141 2.14 -11.77 -18.45
C ARG A 141 2.70 -10.41 -18.06
N ALA A 142 2.22 -9.83 -16.96
CA ALA A 142 2.71 -8.55 -16.46
C ALA A 142 4.18 -8.66 -16.03
N VAL A 143 4.54 -9.71 -15.28
CA VAL A 143 5.92 -9.99 -14.87
C VAL A 143 6.83 -10.13 -16.09
N GLN A 144 6.43 -10.95 -17.07
CA GLN A 144 7.21 -11.15 -18.31
C GLN A 144 7.45 -9.83 -19.07
N ARG A 145 6.40 -9.00 -19.22
CA ARG A 145 6.53 -7.69 -19.87
C ARG A 145 7.46 -6.75 -19.12
N ILE A 146 7.40 -6.71 -17.79
CA ILE A 146 8.29 -5.85 -16.99
C ILE A 146 9.73 -6.35 -17.11
N LEU A 147 9.98 -7.65 -17.07
CA LEU A 147 11.33 -8.21 -17.28
C LEU A 147 11.87 -7.85 -18.67
N ALA A 148 11.07 -7.98 -19.73
CA ALA A 148 11.46 -7.54 -21.07
C ALA A 148 11.73 -6.03 -21.16
N MET A 149 10.96 -5.19 -20.44
CA MET A 149 11.25 -3.76 -20.35
C MET A 149 12.58 -3.49 -19.64
N LEU A 150 12.94 -4.26 -18.62
CA LEU A 150 14.20 -4.14 -17.88
C LEU A 150 15.43 -4.61 -18.67
N GLU A 151 15.25 -5.34 -19.77
CA GLU A 151 16.31 -5.67 -20.72
C GLU A 151 16.68 -4.48 -21.61
N SER A 152 15.68 -3.66 -21.98
CA SER A 152 15.83 -2.51 -22.87
C SER A 152 15.98 -1.17 -22.13
N SER A 153 15.58 -1.10 -20.88
CA SER A 153 15.60 0.11 -20.04
C SER A 153 16.12 -0.19 -18.65
N ARG A 154 16.86 0.75 -18.09
CA ARG A 154 17.36 0.65 -16.70
C ARG A 154 16.38 1.16 -15.65
N LEU A 155 15.26 1.77 -16.07
CA LEU A 155 14.24 2.30 -15.16
C LEU A 155 12.84 1.91 -15.62
N VAL A 156 12.12 1.22 -14.77
CA VAL A 156 10.70 0.92 -14.97
C VAL A 156 9.90 1.41 -13.77
N THR A 157 8.91 2.28 -14.02
CA THR A 157 7.99 2.75 -12.98
C THR A 157 6.65 2.02 -13.10
N LEU A 158 6.28 1.27 -12.07
CA LEU A 158 4.98 0.61 -11.95
C LEU A 158 3.96 1.61 -11.42
N VAL A 159 3.02 2.04 -12.26
CA VAL A 159 1.98 3.00 -11.88
C VAL A 159 0.61 2.35 -11.76
N GLY A 160 -0.21 2.84 -10.84
CA GLY A 160 -1.58 2.36 -10.66
C GLY A 160 -2.16 2.74 -9.31
N ILE A 161 -3.47 2.55 -9.17
CA ILE A 161 -4.20 2.88 -7.93
C ILE A 161 -3.67 2.12 -6.71
N GLY A 162 -4.01 2.62 -5.53
CA GLY A 162 -3.73 1.92 -4.28
C GLY A 162 -4.43 0.56 -4.21
N GLY A 163 -3.77 -0.45 -3.68
CA GLY A 163 -4.35 -1.80 -3.58
C GLY A 163 -4.34 -2.64 -4.85
N ILE A 164 -3.82 -2.13 -5.98
CA ILE A 164 -3.75 -2.86 -7.26
C ILE A 164 -2.67 -3.96 -7.30
N GLY A 165 -1.76 -3.97 -6.32
CA GLY A 165 -0.73 -5.01 -6.21
C GLY A 165 0.64 -4.63 -6.77
N LYS A 166 0.98 -3.34 -6.93
CA LYS A 166 2.29 -2.85 -7.43
C LYS A 166 3.47 -3.45 -6.67
N THR A 167 3.45 -3.38 -5.34
CA THR A 167 4.49 -3.92 -4.47
C THR A 167 4.67 -5.42 -4.66
N ARG A 168 3.58 -6.19 -4.74
CA ARG A 168 3.65 -7.65 -4.98
C ARG A 168 4.25 -7.98 -6.33
N LEU A 169 3.85 -7.20 -7.34
CA LEU A 169 4.35 -7.36 -8.70
C LEU A 169 5.86 -7.06 -8.78
N SER A 170 6.33 -5.97 -8.14
CA SER A 170 7.75 -5.63 -8.10
C SER A 170 8.58 -6.67 -7.36
N LEU A 171 8.08 -7.23 -6.25
CA LEU A 171 8.75 -8.30 -5.52
C LEU A 171 8.87 -9.59 -6.35
N GLU A 172 7.84 -9.95 -7.11
CA GLU A 172 7.90 -11.12 -8.01
C GLU A 172 8.89 -10.89 -9.17
N VAL A 173 8.94 -9.66 -9.72
CA VAL A 173 9.95 -9.28 -10.72
C VAL A 173 11.36 -9.44 -10.16
N ALA A 174 11.60 -8.96 -8.93
CA ALA A 174 12.91 -9.10 -8.28
C ALA A 174 13.30 -10.57 -8.08
N ARG A 175 12.36 -11.37 -7.57
CA ARG A 175 12.58 -12.80 -7.37
C ARG A 175 12.94 -13.52 -8.67
N ARG A 176 12.26 -13.21 -9.79
CA ARG A 176 12.57 -13.76 -11.11
C ARG A 176 13.93 -13.29 -11.60
N THR A 177 14.24 -12.01 -11.44
CA THR A 177 15.55 -11.45 -11.79
C THR A 177 16.68 -12.16 -11.05
N GLU A 178 16.53 -12.40 -9.73
CA GLU A 178 17.54 -13.14 -8.96
C GLU A 178 17.70 -14.60 -9.40
N GLN A 179 16.61 -15.25 -9.80
CA GLN A 179 16.64 -16.63 -10.28
C GLN A 179 17.30 -16.76 -11.67
N ASP A 180 17.02 -15.81 -12.57
CA ASP A 180 17.46 -15.89 -13.96
C ASP A 180 18.88 -15.37 -14.15
N SER A 181 19.29 -14.30 -13.44
CA SER A 181 20.59 -13.64 -13.64
C SER A 181 21.57 -13.81 -12.50
N ALA A 182 21.17 -14.39 -11.36
CA ALA A 182 21.94 -14.46 -10.10
C ALA A 182 22.42 -13.08 -9.58
N GLU A 183 21.88 -11.99 -10.11
CA GLU A 183 22.16 -10.64 -9.63
C GLU A 183 21.31 -10.33 -8.38
N PRO A 184 21.88 -9.63 -7.39
CA PRO A 184 21.15 -9.30 -6.17
C PRO A 184 20.03 -8.30 -6.45
N SER A 185 18.94 -8.39 -5.69
CA SER A 185 17.88 -7.39 -5.65
C SER A 185 17.86 -6.71 -4.28
N TYR A 186 17.68 -5.39 -4.29
CA TYR A 186 17.64 -4.55 -3.11
C TYR A 186 16.24 -3.96 -2.98
N PHE A 187 15.68 -3.97 -1.77
CA PHE A 187 14.32 -3.48 -1.53
C PHE A 187 14.33 -2.30 -0.55
N VAL A 188 13.77 -1.18 -0.98
CA VAL A 188 13.64 0.04 -0.19
C VAL A 188 12.17 0.43 -0.11
N ASP A 189 11.62 0.38 1.10
CA ASP A 189 10.25 0.80 1.37
C ASP A 189 10.22 2.22 1.93
N LEU A 190 9.60 3.14 1.18
CA LEU A 190 9.48 4.54 1.56
C LEU A 190 8.23 4.87 2.38
N SER A 191 7.33 3.92 2.62
CA SER A 191 5.98 4.18 3.15
C SER A 191 5.89 4.85 4.53
N GLY A 192 6.94 4.85 5.31
CA GLY A 192 6.96 5.49 6.64
C GLY A 192 7.83 6.74 6.71
N LEU A 193 8.37 7.17 5.58
CA LEU A 193 9.33 8.25 5.49
C LEU A 193 8.63 9.51 4.99
N THR A 194 8.93 10.66 5.57
CA THR A 194 8.32 11.95 5.20
C THR A 194 9.36 13.00 4.80
N THR A 195 10.64 12.67 4.93
CA THR A 195 11.74 13.61 4.67
C THR A 195 12.68 13.06 3.60
N ARG A 196 13.33 13.98 2.87
CA ARG A 196 14.37 13.68 1.89
C ARG A 196 15.53 12.90 2.52
N ASP A 197 16.02 13.34 3.67
CA ASP A 197 17.16 12.71 4.33
C ASP A 197 16.85 11.28 4.79
N GLY A 198 15.65 11.06 5.35
CA GLY A 198 15.20 9.72 5.71
C GLY A 198 15.10 8.79 4.51
N MET A 199 14.69 9.29 3.34
CA MET A 199 14.68 8.54 2.08
C MET A 199 16.10 8.18 1.63
N LEU A 200 17.03 9.13 1.62
CA LEU A 200 18.42 8.88 1.23
C LEU A 200 19.10 7.86 2.15
N GLU A 201 18.85 7.98 3.46
CA GLU A 201 19.33 7.00 4.46
C GLU A 201 18.74 5.60 4.20
N ALA A 202 17.44 5.50 3.89
CA ALA A 202 16.79 4.24 3.59
C ALA A 202 17.37 3.58 2.32
N ILE A 203 17.65 4.36 1.27
CA ILE A 203 18.27 3.88 0.05
C ILE A 203 19.68 3.35 0.33
N MET A 204 20.52 4.10 1.05
CA MET A 204 21.85 3.67 1.43
C MET A 204 21.82 2.38 2.24
N THR A 205 21.01 2.33 3.28
CA THR A 205 20.84 1.17 4.16
C THR A 205 20.32 -0.04 3.40
N GLY A 206 19.29 0.16 2.56
CA GLY A 206 18.68 -0.89 1.73
C GLY A 206 19.66 -1.48 0.71
N CYS A 207 20.65 -0.68 0.26
CA CYS A 207 21.73 -1.14 -0.61
C CYS A 207 22.95 -1.66 0.15
N GLY A 208 22.87 -1.85 1.47
CA GLY A 208 23.98 -2.38 2.29
C GLY A 208 25.16 -1.44 2.45
N ARG A 209 24.94 -0.14 2.30
CA ARG A 209 25.98 0.88 2.49
C ARG A 209 25.80 1.58 3.82
N PRO A 210 26.88 1.82 4.58
CA PRO A 210 26.77 2.58 5.83
C PRO A 210 26.34 4.02 5.51
N THR A 211 25.40 4.53 6.28
CA THR A 211 25.09 5.95 6.29
C THR A 211 26.22 6.69 6.99
N GLY A 212 26.91 7.58 6.25
CA GLY A 212 27.78 8.58 6.85
C GLY A 212 26.99 9.61 7.66
N ASP A 213 27.65 10.69 8.07
CA ASP A 213 27.01 11.79 8.79
C ASP A 213 25.76 12.34 8.05
N ALA A 214 24.76 12.75 8.83
CA ALA A 214 23.50 13.31 8.32
C ALA A 214 23.75 14.46 7.32
N GLY A 215 23.04 14.44 6.18
CA GLY A 215 23.08 15.52 5.20
C GLY A 215 23.85 15.21 3.91
N VAL A 216 24.05 13.94 3.57
CA VAL A 216 24.66 13.57 2.28
C VAL A 216 23.72 13.97 1.13
N PRO A 217 24.18 14.81 0.15
CA PRO A 217 23.35 15.18 -1.01
C PRO A 217 23.09 13.98 -1.92
N ALA A 218 22.08 14.07 -2.80
CA ALA A 218 21.69 12.99 -3.73
C ALA A 218 22.87 12.50 -4.57
N GLU A 219 23.73 13.39 -5.04
CA GLU A 219 24.94 13.08 -5.81
C GLU A 219 25.95 12.30 -4.98
N GLY A 220 26.01 12.54 -3.68
CA GLY A 220 26.86 11.78 -2.73
C GLY A 220 26.37 10.35 -2.59
N VAL A 221 25.07 10.14 -2.46
CA VAL A 221 24.43 8.82 -2.43
C VAL A 221 24.63 8.11 -3.78
N ALA A 222 24.38 8.79 -4.91
CA ALA A 222 24.59 8.24 -6.25
C ALA A 222 26.05 7.79 -6.45
N ARG A 223 27.01 8.57 -5.97
CA ARG A 223 28.46 8.22 -6.01
C ARG A 223 28.78 7.02 -5.14
N ALA A 224 28.21 6.94 -3.93
CA ALA A 224 28.39 5.79 -3.03
C ALA A 224 27.82 4.49 -3.61
N LEU A 225 26.79 4.59 -4.46
CA LEU A 225 26.13 3.49 -5.15
C LEU A 225 26.62 3.29 -6.59
N SER A 226 27.67 3.99 -7.05
CA SER A 226 28.17 3.93 -8.44
C SER A 226 28.62 2.54 -8.90
N ASN A 227 29.01 1.69 -7.96
CA ASN A 227 29.41 0.29 -8.21
C ASN A 227 28.31 -0.73 -7.85
N LEU A 228 27.09 -0.28 -7.55
CA LEU A 228 25.99 -1.19 -7.23
C LEU A 228 25.62 -1.98 -8.50
N ARG A 229 25.46 -3.30 -8.38
CA ARG A 229 24.99 -4.17 -9.46
C ARG A 229 23.71 -4.85 -9.02
N GLY A 230 22.82 -5.07 -9.97
CA GLY A 230 21.55 -5.77 -9.74
C GLY A 230 20.33 -4.87 -9.85
N LEU A 231 19.23 -5.27 -9.19
CA LEU A 231 17.94 -4.61 -9.27
C LEU A 231 17.64 -3.86 -7.97
N LEU A 232 17.43 -2.55 -8.06
CA LEU A 232 16.96 -1.73 -6.95
C LEU A 232 15.45 -1.52 -7.06
N LEU A 233 14.70 -1.95 -6.04
CA LEU A 233 13.27 -1.75 -5.92
C LEU A 233 13.02 -0.61 -4.93
N VAL A 234 12.36 0.45 -5.39
CA VAL A 234 11.93 1.59 -4.55
C VAL A 234 10.41 1.56 -4.47
N ASP A 235 9.88 1.18 -3.31
CA ASP A 235 8.44 0.99 -3.12
C ASP A 235 7.77 2.20 -2.45
N ASN A 236 6.56 2.54 -2.92
CA ASN A 236 5.74 3.65 -2.39
C ASN A 236 6.35 5.05 -2.54
N ALA A 237 6.80 5.37 -3.73
CA ALA A 237 7.47 6.65 -4.03
C ALA A 237 6.54 7.87 -4.08
N GLU A 238 5.22 7.69 -4.15
CA GLU A 238 4.24 8.74 -4.44
C GLU A 238 4.30 10.00 -3.57
N HIS A 239 4.68 9.89 -2.31
CA HIS A 239 4.73 11.03 -1.39
C HIS A 239 6.10 11.72 -1.33
N LEU A 240 7.11 11.14 -1.98
CA LEU A 240 8.46 11.67 -2.10
C LEU A 240 8.90 11.73 -3.57
N ILE A 241 7.96 11.77 -4.50
CA ILE A 241 8.17 11.51 -5.93
C ILE A 241 9.27 12.41 -6.54
N ALA A 242 9.30 13.70 -6.20
CA ALA A 242 10.30 14.62 -6.70
C ALA A 242 11.71 14.26 -6.23
N HIS A 243 11.86 13.87 -4.96
CA HIS A 243 13.15 13.45 -4.40
C HIS A 243 13.60 12.08 -4.90
N VAL A 244 12.64 11.17 -5.14
CA VAL A 244 12.93 9.88 -5.77
C VAL A 244 13.39 10.09 -7.22
N ALA A 245 12.75 10.99 -7.96
CA ALA A 245 13.15 11.34 -9.32
C ALA A 245 14.60 11.88 -9.35
N GLU A 246 14.93 12.82 -8.46
CA GLU A 246 16.28 13.40 -8.32
C GLU A 246 17.34 12.32 -8.05
N ILE A 247 17.13 11.46 -7.06
CA ILE A 247 18.12 10.43 -6.70
C ILE A 247 18.25 9.33 -7.75
N VAL A 248 17.14 8.90 -8.36
CA VAL A 248 17.16 7.87 -9.41
C VAL A 248 17.86 8.38 -10.66
N ASP A 249 17.61 9.64 -11.08
CA ASP A 249 18.28 10.25 -12.21
C ASP A 249 19.80 10.36 -11.96
N ALA A 250 20.21 10.88 -10.81
CA ALA A 250 21.61 10.95 -10.40
C ALA A 250 22.28 9.57 -10.34
N LEU A 251 21.57 8.54 -9.81
CA LEU A 251 22.07 7.18 -9.73
C LEU A 251 22.28 6.56 -11.10
N LEU A 252 21.33 6.72 -12.02
CA LEU A 252 21.42 6.18 -13.38
C LEU A 252 22.49 6.90 -14.23
N ALA A 253 22.77 8.17 -13.93
CA ALA A 253 23.88 8.90 -14.53
C ALA A 253 25.25 8.42 -14.00
N ALA A 254 25.36 8.10 -12.71
CA ALA A 254 26.60 7.68 -12.07
C ALA A 254 26.90 6.16 -12.18
N ASN A 255 25.90 5.35 -12.51
CA ASN A 255 25.99 3.88 -12.50
C ASN A 255 25.34 3.28 -13.75
N ASN A 256 26.12 2.50 -14.50
CA ASN A 256 25.65 1.83 -15.73
C ASN A 256 25.16 0.39 -15.52
N HIS A 257 25.30 -0.15 -14.31
CA HIS A 257 25.04 -1.57 -14.00
C HIS A 257 23.76 -1.80 -13.19
N VAL A 258 23.23 -0.76 -12.53
CA VAL A 258 22.01 -0.85 -11.73
C VAL A 258 20.78 -0.70 -12.62
N ARG A 259 19.79 -1.55 -12.37
CA ARG A 259 18.43 -1.41 -12.88
C ARG A 259 17.52 -1.01 -11.73
N VAL A 260 16.53 -0.19 -11.99
CA VAL A 260 15.64 0.38 -10.96
C VAL A 260 14.19 0.08 -11.31
N VAL A 261 13.44 -0.44 -10.36
CA VAL A 261 11.98 -0.53 -10.42
C VAL A 261 11.40 0.35 -9.32
N VAL A 262 10.56 1.28 -9.70
CA VAL A 262 9.86 2.17 -8.76
C VAL A 262 8.39 1.81 -8.75
N THR A 263 7.76 1.73 -7.58
CA THR A 263 6.30 1.68 -7.48
C THR A 263 5.77 3.01 -7.01
N SER A 264 4.81 3.55 -7.73
CA SER A 264 4.19 4.83 -7.43
C SER A 264 2.76 4.88 -7.95
N ARG A 265 2.02 5.91 -7.60
CA ARG A 265 0.73 6.23 -8.23
C ARG A 265 0.91 7.06 -9.49
N GLU A 266 1.99 7.83 -9.57
CA GLU A 266 2.34 8.66 -10.71
C GLU A 266 3.76 8.37 -11.21
N ARG A 267 4.08 8.91 -12.37
CA ARG A 267 5.38 8.78 -13.03
C ARG A 267 6.43 9.66 -12.35
N LEU A 268 7.69 9.24 -12.42
CA LEU A 268 8.83 10.08 -12.01
C LEU A 268 9.08 11.27 -12.94
N ARG A 269 8.68 11.14 -14.22
CA ARG A 269 8.87 12.15 -15.29
C ARG A 269 10.34 12.50 -15.54
N ILE A 270 11.21 11.50 -15.53
CA ILE A 270 12.63 11.64 -15.91
C ILE A 270 12.92 10.92 -17.23
N SER A 271 13.96 11.35 -17.94
CA SER A 271 14.23 10.91 -19.33
C SER A 271 14.32 9.41 -19.54
N PRO A 272 15.01 8.61 -18.69
CA PRO A 272 15.15 7.16 -18.92
C PRO A 272 13.93 6.33 -18.47
N GLU A 273 12.84 6.96 -18.05
CA GLU A 273 11.68 6.27 -17.45
C GLU A 273 10.85 5.52 -18.49
N HIS A 274 10.68 4.20 -18.29
CA HIS A 274 9.62 3.42 -18.90
C HIS A 274 8.51 3.16 -17.90
N THR A 275 7.28 3.47 -18.29
CA THR A 275 6.11 3.33 -17.41
C THR A 275 5.35 2.06 -17.72
N PHE A 276 5.08 1.26 -16.70
CA PHE A 276 4.18 0.11 -16.78
C PHE A 276 2.91 0.40 -15.97
N LYS A 277 1.76 0.54 -16.63
CA LYS A 277 0.47 0.67 -15.95
C LYS A 277 0.04 -0.70 -15.45
N VAL A 278 -0.22 -0.81 -14.14
CA VAL A 278 -0.73 -2.03 -13.52
C VAL A 278 -2.25 -1.99 -13.54
N ASP A 279 -2.84 -2.78 -14.43
CA ASP A 279 -4.29 -2.90 -14.57
C ASP A 279 -4.90 -3.76 -13.45
N PRO A 280 -6.23 -3.71 -13.21
CA PRO A 280 -6.93 -4.65 -12.34
C PRO A 280 -6.78 -6.11 -12.77
N LEU A 281 -7.20 -7.05 -11.93
CA LEU A 281 -7.34 -8.45 -12.31
C LEU A 281 -8.53 -8.62 -13.25
N GLU A 282 -8.42 -9.56 -14.17
CA GLU A 282 -9.50 -9.88 -15.11
C GLU A 282 -10.73 -10.40 -14.37
N THR A 283 -11.89 -9.79 -14.67
CA THR A 283 -13.19 -10.17 -14.11
C THR A 283 -14.05 -10.81 -15.20
N PRO A 284 -14.89 -11.81 -14.86
CA PRO A 284 -15.79 -12.43 -15.84
C PRO A 284 -16.85 -11.45 -16.31
N PRO A 285 -17.24 -11.42 -17.59
CA PRO A 285 -18.39 -10.68 -18.05
C PRO A 285 -19.69 -11.20 -17.40
N ALA A 286 -20.74 -10.39 -17.39
CA ALA A 286 -22.01 -10.78 -16.76
C ALA A 286 -22.65 -12.01 -17.43
N SER A 287 -22.36 -12.23 -18.72
CA SER A 287 -22.84 -13.34 -19.54
C SER A 287 -21.92 -14.55 -19.54
N ALA A 288 -20.83 -14.56 -18.74
CA ALA A 288 -19.87 -15.67 -18.75
C ALA A 288 -20.53 -17.00 -18.38
N ALA A 289 -20.20 -18.05 -19.11
CA ALA A 289 -20.55 -19.41 -18.73
C ALA A 289 -19.78 -19.82 -17.46
N GLN A 290 -20.29 -20.83 -16.74
CA GLN A 290 -19.74 -21.25 -15.45
C GLN A 290 -18.25 -21.63 -15.54
N ASP A 291 -17.86 -22.36 -16.55
CA ASP A 291 -16.47 -22.81 -16.74
C ASP A 291 -15.52 -21.64 -17.02
N ASP A 292 -16.00 -20.61 -17.70
CA ASP A 292 -15.24 -19.40 -18.01
C ASP A 292 -15.02 -18.55 -16.76
N ILE A 293 -15.96 -18.54 -15.80
CA ILE A 293 -15.84 -17.74 -14.57
C ILE A 293 -14.57 -18.12 -13.80
N LEU A 294 -14.27 -19.41 -13.68
CA LEU A 294 -13.10 -19.92 -12.95
C LEU A 294 -11.76 -19.55 -13.62
N ALA A 295 -11.76 -19.29 -14.92
CA ALA A 295 -10.55 -18.90 -15.65
C ALA A 295 -10.06 -17.51 -15.25
N HIS A 296 -10.95 -16.62 -14.76
CA HIS A 296 -10.64 -15.23 -14.48
C HIS A 296 -9.81 -15.06 -13.19
N SER A 297 -8.77 -14.24 -13.28
CA SER A 297 -7.81 -14.05 -12.20
C SER A 297 -8.41 -13.46 -10.92
N ALA A 298 -9.40 -12.56 -11.05
CA ALA A 298 -10.12 -11.99 -9.90
C ALA A 298 -10.86 -13.06 -9.09
N VAL A 299 -11.55 -13.98 -9.80
CA VAL A 299 -12.28 -15.09 -9.18
C VAL A 299 -11.32 -16.07 -8.52
N ARG A 300 -10.22 -16.42 -9.20
CA ARG A 300 -9.19 -17.29 -8.62
C ARG A 300 -8.60 -16.72 -7.34
N LEU A 301 -8.32 -15.41 -7.30
CA LEU A 301 -7.85 -14.74 -6.09
C LEU A 301 -8.90 -14.80 -4.97
N PHE A 302 -10.17 -14.52 -5.29
CA PHE A 302 -11.26 -14.58 -4.32
C PHE A 302 -11.38 -15.98 -3.70
N LEU A 303 -11.45 -17.02 -4.52
CA LEU A 303 -11.56 -18.40 -4.06
C LEU A 303 -10.35 -18.85 -3.22
N GLN A 304 -9.13 -18.47 -3.65
CA GLN A 304 -7.92 -18.74 -2.88
C GLN A 304 -7.98 -18.11 -1.47
N ARG A 305 -8.52 -16.89 -1.37
CA ARG A 305 -8.65 -16.19 -0.09
C ARG A 305 -9.76 -16.74 0.78
N ALA A 306 -10.92 -17.06 0.20
CA ALA A 306 -12.01 -17.72 0.88
C ALA A 306 -11.58 -19.08 1.47
N ASN A 307 -10.90 -19.90 0.67
CA ASN A 307 -10.34 -21.18 1.12
C ASN A 307 -9.34 -21.02 2.27
N ALA A 308 -8.49 -20.00 2.25
CA ALA A 308 -7.56 -19.72 3.34
C ALA A 308 -8.28 -19.36 4.66
N MET A 309 -9.53 -18.90 4.58
CA MET A 309 -10.42 -18.64 5.71
C MET A 309 -11.35 -19.84 6.02
N GLN A 310 -11.07 -21.03 5.44
CA GLN A 310 -11.88 -22.25 5.58
C GLN A 310 -13.32 -22.10 5.06
N VAL A 311 -13.57 -21.15 4.17
CA VAL A 311 -14.85 -21.00 3.48
C VAL A 311 -14.78 -21.78 2.17
N THR A 312 -15.52 -22.87 2.11
CA THR A 312 -15.70 -23.62 0.87
C THR A 312 -16.77 -22.93 0.04
N VAL A 313 -16.42 -22.50 -1.15
CA VAL A 313 -17.37 -22.03 -2.16
C VAL A 313 -17.62 -23.21 -3.09
N ASP A 314 -18.85 -23.72 -3.09
CA ASP A 314 -19.20 -24.82 -3.97
C ASP A 314 -19.10 -24.36 -5.43
N ALA A 315 -18.56 -25.24 -6.27
CA ALA A 315 -18.46 -25.00 -7.71
C ALA A 315 -19.84 -25.10 -8.41
N ASP A 316 -20.94 -24.92 -7.66
CA ASP A 316 -22.27 -24.81 -8.25
C ASP A 316 -22.40 -23.49 -9.00
N GLY A 317 -23.13 -23.49 -10.12
CA GLY A 317 -23.19 -22.35 -11.04
C GLY A 317 -23.66 -21.06 -10.37
N ARG A 318 -24.51 -21.12 -9.33
CA ARG A 318 -25.04 -19.95 -8.63
C ARG A 318 -23.98 -19.28 -7.78
N GLN A 319 -23.24 -20.04 -6.98
CA GLN A 319 -22.21 -19.47 -6.11
C GLN A 319 -21.07 -18.85 -6.92
N LEU A 320 -20.66 -19.50 -8.01
CA LEU A 320 -19.63 -18.95 -8.92
C LEU A 320 -20.10 -17.67 -9.62
N GLN A 321 -21.38 -17.58 -10.03
CA GLN A 321 -21.91 -16.35 -10.58
C GLN A 321 -21.92 -15.21 -9.56
N LEU A 322 -22.27 -15.49 -8.28
CA LEU A 322 -22.18 -14.52 -7.19
C LEU A 322 -20.74 -14.03 -6.98
N VAL A 323 -19.78 -14.94 -6.96
CA VAL A 323 -18.35 -14.57 -6.86
C VAL A 323 -17.92 -13.71 -8.05
N GLY A 324 -18.33 -14.07 -9.27
CA GLY A 324 -18.08 -13.28 -10.46
C GLY A 324 -18.69 -11.88 -10.38
N GLU A 325 -19.94 -11.75 -9.89
CA GLU A 325 -20.60 -10.46 -9.66
C GLU A 325 -19.83 -9.64 -8.61
N ILE A 326 -19.46 -10.23 -7.47
CA ILE A 326 -18.65 -9.58 -6.43
C ILE A 326 -17.35 -9.05 -7.01
N CYS A 327 -16.62 -9.86 -7.78
CA CYS A 327 -15.35 -9.46 -8.39
C CYS A 327 -15.51 -8.30 -9.38
N ARG A 328 -16.59 -8.30 -10.20
CA ARG A 328 -16.90 -7.17 -11.11
C ARG A 328 -17.19 -5.89 -10.34
N ARG A 329 -18.05 -5.96 -9.32
CA ARG A 329 -18.39 -4.81 -8.47
C ARG A 329 -17.20 -4.25 -7.71
N LEU A 330 -16.12 -5.03 -7.56
CA LEU A 330 -14.87 -4.63 -6.95
C LEU A 330 -13.81 -4.24 -7.99
N ASP A 331 -14.21 -4.05 -9.25
CA ASP A 331 -13.34 -3.62 -10.37
C ASP A 331 -12.12 -4.51 -10.58
N GLY A 332 -12.11 -5.76 -10.08
CA GLY A 332 -10.92 -6.61 -10.12
C GLY A 332 -9.74 -6.10 -9.25
N ILE A 333 -9.96 -5.17 -8.32
CA ILE A 333 -8.92 -4.62 -7.44
C ILE A 333 -8.53 -5.66 -6.40
N PRO A 334 -7.27 -6.17 -6.40
CA PRO A 334 -6.87 -7.28 -5.53
C PRO A 334 -7.15 -7.05 -4.05
N LEU A 335 -6.83 -5.86 -3.51
CA LEU A 335 -7.07 -5.54 -2.11
C LEU A 335 -8.56 -5.60 -1.76
N ALA A 336 -9.42 -5.07 -2.63
CA ALA A 336 -10.86 -5.09 -2.42
C ALA A 336 -11.40 -6.53 -2.44
N ILE A 337 -10.90 -7.37 -3.35
CA ILE A 337 -11.24 -8.78 -3.45
C ILE A 337 -10.82 -9.55 -2.19
N GLU A 338 -9.59 -9.34 -1.70
CA GLU A 338 -9.10 -9.97 -0.48
C GLU A 338 -9.92 -9.58 0.76
N LEU A 339 -10.29 -8.30 0.86
CA LEU A 339 -11.14 -7.81 1.95
C LEU A 339 -12.56 -8.39 1.88
N ALA A 340 -13.15 -8.46 0.68
CA ALA A 340 -14.48 -9.05 0.49
C ALA A 340 -14.48 -10.54 0.79
N ALA A 341 -13.49 -11.28 0.29
CA ALA A 341 -13.36 -12.71 0.56
C ALA A 341 -13.24 -13.03 2.06
N ALA A 342 -12.53 -12.17 2.82
CA ALA A 342 -12.43 -12.31 4.27
C ALA A 342 -13.79 -12.14 4.98
N ARG A 343 -14.68 -11.29 4.44
CA ARG A 343 -16.02 -11.05 5.00
C ARG A 343 -17.02 -12.16 4.68
N VAL A 344 -16.76 -12.97 3.68
CA VAL A 344 -17.67 -14.08 3.33
C VAL A 344 -17.72 -15.12 4.45
N ALA A 345 -16.66 -15.27 5.23
CA ALA A 345 -16.65 -16.15 6.40
C ALA A 345 -17.74 -15.76 7.44
N ASP A 346 -17.99 -14.46 7.59
CA ASP A 346 -18.95 -13.94 8.58
C ASP A 346 -20.37 -13.80 8.01
N LEU A 347 -20.50 -13.45 6.72
CA LEU A 347 -21.77 -12.98 6.12
C LEU A 347 -22.33 -13.92 5.04
N GLY A 348 -21.55 -14.91 4.59
CA GLY A 348 -21.86 -15.68 3.39
C GLY A 348 -21.77 -14.86 2.10
N LEU A 349 -21.88 -15.51 0.93
CA LEU A 349 -21.76 -14.85 -0.39
C LEU A 349 -22.92 -13.86 -0.65
N ASP A 350 -24.15 -14.23 -0.34
CA ASP A 350 -25.32 -13.37 -0.52
C ASP A 350 -25.27 -12.13 0.41
N GLY A 351 -24.79 -12.31 1.64
CA GLY A 351 -24.56 -11.23 2.59
C GLY A 351 -23.49 -10.26 2.09
N ALA A 352 -22.34 -10.80 1.69
CA ALA A 352 -21.25 -10.01 1.12
C ALA A 352 -21.68 -9.21 -0.11
N ARG A 353 -22.46 -9.84 -1.04
CA ARG A 353 -23.00 -9.16 -2.22
C ARG A 353 -23.89 -7.98 -1.87
N ARG A 354 -24.82 -8.15 -0.91
CA ARG A 354 -25.72 -7.06 -0.45
C ARG A 354 -24.95 -5.91 0.18
N CYS A 355 -23.94 -6.22 1.00
CA CYS A 355 -23.12 -5.21 1.65
C CYS A 355 -22.22 -4.42 0.70
N LEU A 356 -22.05 -4.87 -0.56
CA LEU A 356 -21.31 -4.09 -1.56
C LEU A 356 -22.02 -2.81 -2.00
N ASP A 357 -23.27 -2.60 -1.64
CA ASP A 357 -23.94 -1.30 -1.84
C ASP A 357 -23.31 -0.24 -0.92
N ASP A 358 -22.85 -0.63 0.28
CA ASP A 358 -22.02 0.18 1.19
C ASP A 358 -20.57 -0.33 1.25
N ARG A 359 -19.90 -0.37 0.11
CA ARG A 359 -18.56 -0.98 -0.01
C ARG A 359 -17.50 -0.27 0.81
N MET A 360 -17.63 1.03 1.11
CA MET A 360 -16.65 1.77 1.90
C MET A 360 -16.68 1.38 3.39
N ALA A 361 -17.85 1.09 3.93
CA ALA A 361 -17.99 0.56 5.28
C ALA A 361 -17.71 -0.95 5.32
N PHE A 362 -18.13 -1.68 4.29
CA PHE A 362 -17.98 -3.13 4.20
C PHE A 362 -16.53 -3.59 4.07
N LEU A 363 -15.73 -2.92 3.23
CA LEU A 363 -14.33 -3.31 2.93
C LEU A 363 -13.35 -2.78 3.98
N THR A 364 -13.57 -3.21 5.22
CA THR A 364 -12.74 -2.93 6.40
C THR A 364 -12.25 -4.25 7.01
N GLY A 365 -11.31 -4.20 7.94
CA GLY A 365 -10.85 -5.39 8.68
C GLY A 365 -9.83 -6.25 7.93
N GLY A 366 -8.97 -5.63 7.12
CA GLY A 366 -7.79 -6.31 6.56
C GLY A 366 -6.85 -6.87 7.63
N TYR A 367 -5.85 -7.64 7.23
CA TYR A 367 -4.89 -8.25 8.16
C TYR A 367 -4.32 -7.22 9.13
N ARG A 368 -4.36 -7.51 10.44
CA ARG A 368 -3.79 -6.64 11.50
C ARG A 368 -2.31 -6.35 11.30
N THR A 369 -1.59 -7.25 10.63
CA THR A 369 -0.18 -7.10 10.25
C THR A 369 0.03 -6.27 8.99
N ALA A 370 -1.03 -5.97 8.22
CA ALA A 370 -0.93 -5.10 7.06
C ALA A 370 -0.72 -3.63 7.49
N ARG A 371 -0.15 -2.83 6.59
CA ARG A 371 -0.04 -1.38 6.81
C ARG A 371 -1.43 -0.76 7.01
N LEU A 372 -1.56 0.25 7.87
CA LEU A 372 -2.84 0.89 8.20
C LEU A 372 -3.65 1.25 6.95
N ARG A 373 -3.01 1.79 5.92
CA ARG A 373 -3.65 2.11 4.63
C ARG A 373 -4.15 0.90 3.83
N HIS A 374 -3.67 -0.31 4.11
CA HIS A 374 -4.10 -1.55 3.46
C HIS A 374 -5.07 -2.37 4.33
N GLN A 375 -5.42 -1.87 5.51
CA GLN A 375 -6.39 -2.52 6.39
C GLN A 375 -7.83 -2.26 5.95
N SER A 376 -8.06 -1.23 5.13
CA SER A 376 -9.35 -0.99 4.49
C SER A 376 -9.16 -0.31 3.13
N LEU A 377 -10.11 -0.51 2.25
CA LEU A 377 -10.13 0.18 0.95
C LEU A 377 -10.29 1.70 1.15
N ARG A 378 -11.10 2.11 2.12
CA ARG A 378 -11.29 3.52 2.49
C ARG A 378 -9.98 4.18 2.87
N ALA A 379 -9.18 3.58 3.75
CA ALA A 379 -7.88 4.14 4.15
C ALA A 379 -6.92 4.30 2.96
N THR A 380 -7.00 3.40 1.98
CA THR A 380 -6.25 3.51 0.72
C THR A 380 -6.66 4.73 -0.11
N PHE A 381 -7.97 5.00 -0.19
CA PHE A 381 -8.48 6.17 -0.90
C PHE A 381 -8.28 7.48 -0.13
N ASP A 382 -8.46 7.49 1.21
CA ASP A 382 -8.18 8.65 2.06
C ASP A 382 -6.73 9.12 1.90
N TRP A 383 -5.79 8.19 1.83
CA TRP A 383 -4.38 8.51 1.54
C TRP A 383 -4.21 9.15 0.15
N SER A 384 -4.87 8.61 -0.89
CA SER A 384 -4.82 9.18 -2.24
C SER A 384 -5.41 10.58 -2.29
N TYR A 385 -6.55 10.76 -1.64
CA TYR A 385 -7.27 12.03 -1.59
C TYR A 385 -6.50 13.11 -0.81
N ALA A 386 -5.75 12.71 0.22
CA ALA A 386 -4.92 13.64 0.99
C ALA A 386 -3.78 14.25 0.17
N LEU A 387 -3.28 13.54 -0.85
CA LEU A 387 -2.22 14.03 -1.75
C LEU A 387 -2.72 15.06 -2.79
N LEU A 388 -4.03 15.16 -3.00
CA LEU A 388 -4.62 16.07 -3.97
C LEU A 388 -4.66 17.51 -3.44
N GLY A 389 -4.41 18.48 -4.33
CA GLY A 389 -4.67 19.89 -4.10
C GLY A 389 -6.18 20.21 -4.04
N GLN A 390 -6.54 21.42 -3.59
CA GLN A 390 -7.95 21.80 -3.38
C GLN A 390 -8.79 21.73 -4.67
N SER A 391 -8.28 22.25 -5.78
CA SER A 391 -8.97 22.20 -7.08
C SER A 391 -9.14 20.78 -7.59
N GLU A 392 -8.13 19.93 -7.38
CA GLU A 392 -8.14 18.51 -7.75
C GLU A 392 -9.17 17.73 -6.94
N ARG A 393 -9.26 17.99 -5.63
CA ARG A 393 -10.28 17.40 -4.74
C ARG A 393 -11.68 17.79 -5.19
N THR A 394 -11.88 19.06 -5.54
CA THR A 394 -13.16 19.57 -6.06
C THR A 394 -13.52 18.88 -7.36
N LEU A 395 -12.59 18.79 -8.31
CA LEU A 395 -12.80 18.06 -9.55
C LEU A 395 -13.13 16.60 -9.31
N PHE A 396 -12.34 15.91 -8.49
CA PHE A 396 -12.48 14.48 -8.19
C PHE A 396 -13.86 14.12 -7.64
N ARG A 397 -14.40 14.89 -6.69
CA ARG A 397 -15.71 14.63 -6.13
C ARG A 397 -16.85 14.95 -7.13
N ARG A 398 -16.69 15.99 -7.96
CA ARG A 398 -17.74 16.39 -8.93
C ARG A 398 -17.83 15.44 -10.13
N ILE A 399 -16.74 14.81 -10.58
CA ILE A 399 -16.78 13.82 -11.65
C ILE A 399 -17.45 12.50 -11.23
N ALA A 400 -17.70 12.30 -9.95
CA ALA A 400 -18.30 11.09 -9.42
C ALA A 400 -19.76 10.88 -9.86
N VAL A 401 -20.45 11.93 -10.31
CA VAL A 401 -21.83 11.83 -10.84
C VAL A 401 -21.89 11.07 -12.16
N PHE A 402 -20.78 11.02 -12.90
CA PHE A 402 -20.73 10.22 -14.13
C PHE A 402 -20.61 8.73 -13.78
N ASP A 403 -21.58 7.96 -14.23
CA ASP A 403 -21.62 6.49 -14.04
C ASP A 403 -20.97 5.71 -15.19
N ARG A 404 -20.55 6.41 -16.24
CA ARG A 404 -19.98 5.87 -17.48
C ARG A 404 -18.82 6.71 -17.99
N LEU A 405 -18.40 6.38 -19.22
CA LEU A 405 -17.45 7.19 -19.99
C LEU A 405 -17.99 8.60 -20.23
N PHE A 406 -17.15 9.60 -20.02
CA PHE A 406 -17.50 11.00 -20.26
C PHE A 406 -16.38 11.74 -20.99
N THR A 407 -16.73 12.84 -21.65
CA THR A 407 -15.79 13.72 -22.37
C THR A 407 -15.46 14.94 -21.54
N LEU A 408 -14.45 15.70 -21.96
CA LEU A 408 -14.11 17.00 -21.36
C LEU A 408 -15.28 18.01 -21.47
N ASP A 409 -16.03 17.97 -22.57
CA ASP A 409 -17.20 18.85 -22.74
C ASP A 409 -18.33 18.53 -21.75
N ALA A 410 -18.61 17.23 -21.54
CA ALA A 410 -19.56 16.79 -20.53
C ALA A 410 -19.13 17.19 -19.13
N LEU A 411 -17.84 17.03 -18.83
CA LEU A 411 -17.24 17.48 -17.58
C LEU A 411 -17.44 18.99 -17.38
N GLY A 412 -17.17 19.78 -18.42
CA GLY A 412 -17.32 21.26 -18.39
C GLY A 412 -18.73 21.70 -18.05
N ALA A 413 -19.72 21.05 -18.64
CA ALA A 413 -21.13 21.34 -18.41
C ALA A 413 -21.60 21.06 -16.95
N VAL A 414 -20.98 20.11 -16.27
CA VAL A 414 -21.38 19.66 -14.94
C VAL A 414 -20.53 20.24 -13.84
N ALA A 415 -19.19 20.19 -13.98
CA ALA A 415 -18.26 20.43 -12.90
C ALA A 415 -17.73 21.88 -12.83
N PHE A 416 -17.80 22.67 -13.95
CA PHE A 416 -17.21 24.01 -13.96
C PHE A 416 -18.08 25.06 -13.31
N ASP A 417 -17.45 25.96 -12.58
CA ASP A 417 -18.03 27.17 -12.00
C ASP A 417 -16.94 28.21 -11.72
N ALA A 418 -17.25 29.22 -10.90
CA ALA A 418 -16.28 30.24 -10.52
C ALA A 418 -15.06 29.67 -9.75
N THR A 419 -15.21 28.51 -9.10
CA THR A 419 -14.16 27.85 -8.31
C THR A 419 -13.32 26.87 -9.14
N LEU A 420 -13.90 26.29 -10.19
CA LEU A 420 -13.27 25.29 -11.05
C LEU A 420 -13.39 25.73 -12.52
N THR A 421 -12.37 26.41 -13.02
CA THR A 421 -12.29 26.89 -14.42
C THR A 421 -11.76 25.79 -15.35
N LEU A 422 -11.90 25.97 -16.67
CA LEU A 422 -11.35 25.02 -17.66
C LEU A 422 -9.85 24.78 -17.47
N GLY A 423 -9.06 25.82 -17.21
CA GLY A 423 -7.62 25.69 -17.02
C GLY A 423 -7.25 24.87 -15.78
N SER A 424 -7.94 25.14 -14.64
CA SER A 424 -7.74 24.36 -13.41
C SER A 424 -8.26 22.93 -13.55
N ALA A 425 -9.30 22.69 -14.34
CA ALA A 425 -9.85 21.36 -14.58
C ALA A 425 -8.91 20.52 -15.46
N ILE A 426 -8.30 21.08 -16.51
CA ILE A 426 -7.30 20.36 -17.33
C ILE A 426 -6.12 19.93 -16.46
N ALA A 427 -5.54 20.85 -15.66
CA ALA A 427 -4.47 20.52 -14.74
C ALA A 427 -4.92 19.46 -13.70
N GLY A 428 -6.16 19.56 -13.21
CA GLY A 428 -6.75 18.60 -12.30
C GLY A 428 -6.96 17.21 -12.94
N ILE A 429 -7.39 17.14 -14.20
CA ILE A 429 -7.49 15.88 -14.96
C ILE A 429 -6.12 15.24 -15.06
N ASP A 430 -5.10 15.98 -15.46
CA ASP A 430 -3.73 15.47 -15.58
C ASP A 430 -3.24 14.92 -14.23
N ALA A 431 -3.50 15.63 -13.14
CA ALA A 431 -3.15 15.18 -11.80
C ALA A 431 -3.93 13.92 -11.38
N LEU A 432 -5.24 13.86 -11.63
CA LEU A 432 -6.07 12.69 -11.30
C LEU A 432 -5.67 11.46 -12.11
N VAL A 433 -5.35 11.64 -13.40
CA VAL A 433 -4.84 10.55 -14.27
C VAL A 433 -3.45 10.12 -13.81
N ALA A 434 -2.57 11.07 -13.50
CA ALA A 434 -1.23 10.80 -12.98
C ALA A 434 -1.30 9.99 -11.67
N ASN A 435 -2.19 10.36 -10.75
CA ASN A 435 -2.43 9.65 -9.47
C ASN A 435 -3.27 8.37 -9.62
N SER A 436 -3.56 7.96 -10.85
CA SER A 436 -4.37 6.75 -11.16
C SER A 436 -5.78 6.77 -10.53
N LEU A 437 -6.33 7.94 -10.22
CA LEU A 437 -7.69 8.10 -9.70
C LEU A 437 -8.72 8.28 -10.81
N LEU A 438 -8.29 8.72 -12.00
CA LEU A 438 -9.10 8.87 -13.20
C LEU A 438 -8.45 8.04 -14.32
N ASN A 439 -9.25 7.30 -15.06
CA ASN A 439 -8.79 6.56 -16.22
C ASN A 439 -9.10 7.33 -17.50
N VAL A 440 -8.28 7.11 -18.53
CA VAL A 440 -8.40 7.74 -19.85
C VAL A 440 -8.24 6.70 -20.94
N GLN A 441 -9.05 6.77 -21.98
CA GLN A 441 -8.88 6.00 -23.21
C GLN A 441 -9.12 6.88 -24.43
N MET A 442 -8.52 6.46 -25.54
CA MET A 442 -8.75 7.08 -26.85
C MET A 442 -9.73 6.20 -27.66
N GLU A 443 -10.77 6.82 -28.17
CA GLU A 443 -11.71 6.19 -29.11
C GLU A 443 -11.73 7.03 -30.39
N GLY A 444 -11.01 6.58 -31.41
CA GLY A 444 -10.73 7.40 -32.60
C GLY A 444 -9.99 8.71 -32.23
N SER A 445 -10.61 9.85 -32.51
CA SER A 445 -10.08 11.18 -32.15
C SER A 445 -10.62 11.71 -30.81
N ARG A 446 -11.45 10.94 -30.10
CA ARG A 446 -12.06 11.37 -28.83
C ARG A 446 -11.30 10.83 -27.65
N VAL A 447 -11.12 11.68 -26.64
CA VAL A 447 -10.61 11.28 -25.33
C VAL A 447 -11.80 11.08 -24.40
N LEU A 448 -11.87 9.89 -23.81
CA LEU A 448 -12.91 9.49 -22.88
C LEU A 448 -12.29 9.21 -21.51
N TYR A 449 -13.00 9.61 -20.47
CA TYR A 449 -12.60 9.46 -19.08
C TYR A 449 -13.60 8.60 -18.32
N TRP A 450 -13.13 7.86 -17.30
CA TRP A 450 -13.99 7.13 -16.38
C TRP A 450 -13.32 6.87 -15.04
N LEU A 451 -14.14 6.61 -14.03
CA LEU A 451 -13.71 6.15 -12.71
C LEU A 451 -13.98 4.65 -12.57
N TYR A 452 -13.11 3.94 -11.87
CA TYR A 452 -13.48 2.64 -11.33
C TYR A 452 -14.66 2.79 -10.36
N GLU A 453 -15.53 1.78 -10.27
CA GLU A 453 -16.74 1.86 -9.45
C GLU A 453 -16.42 2.10 -7.97
N SER A 454 -15.35 1.47 -7.46
CA SER A 454 -14.87 1.68 -6.09
C SER A 454 -14.33 3.10 -5.88
N THR A 455 -13.64 3.67 -6.87
CA THR A 455 -13.14 5.05 -6.83
C THR A 455 -14.30 6.05 -6.89
N ARG A 456 -15.27 5.77 -7.75
CA ARG A 456 -16.49 6.57 -7.90
C ARG A 456 -17.30 6.61 -6.61
N ALA A 457 -17.52 5.44 -5.97
CA ALA A 457 -18.24 5.37 -4.70
C ALA A 457 -17.58 6.20 -3.60
N TYR A 458 -16.25 6.17 -3.51
CA TYR A 458 -15.51 7.02 -2.58
C TYR A 458 -15.66 8.51 -2.92
N ALA A 459 -15.54 8.89 -4.19
CA ALA A 459 -15.68 10.27 -4.63
C ALA A 459 -17.11 10.82 -4.42
N LEU A 460 -18.17 10.00 -4.62
CA LEU A 460 -19.54 10.33 -4.27
C LEU A 460 -19.72 10.59 -2.78
N GLN A 461 -19.10 9.77 -1.92
CA GLN A 461 -19.14 10.04 -0.48
C GLN A 461 -18.51 11.40 -0.16
N LYS A 462 -17.35 11.74 -0.78
CA LYS A 462 -16.73 13.07 -0.60
C LYS A 462 -17.60 14.20 -1.13
N LEU A 463 -18.36 13.98 -2.19
CA LEU A 463 -19.33 14.94 -2.70
C LEU A 463 -20.45 15.19 -1.67
N CYS A 464 -20.94 14.12 -1.02
CA CYS A 464 -21.91 14.20 0.07
C CYS A 464 -21.33 14.93 1.29
N ASP A 465 -20.13 14.57 1.72
CA ASP A 465 -19.45 15.17 2.88
C ASP A 465 -19.31 16.71 2.72
N GLU A 466 -19.15 17.20 1.50
CA GLU A 466 -19.01 18.63 1.16
C GLU A 466 -20.35 19.33 0.83
N GLY A 467 -21.47 18.60 0.86
CA GLY A 467 -22.80 19.16 0.62
C GLY A 467 -23.08 19.61 -0.83
N GLU A 468 -22.28 19.18 -1.82
CA GLU A 468 -22.39 19.60 -3.22
C GLU A 468 -23.36 18.73 -4.05
N VAL A 469 -23.94 17.67 -3.47
CA VAL A 469 -24.75 16.65 -4.17
C VAL A 469 -25.86 17.25 -5.02
N GLU A 470 -26.76 18.03 -4.40
CA GLU A 470 -27.93 18.58 -5.07
C GLU A 470 -27.55 19.48 -6.25
N THR A 471 -26.54 20.34 -6.04
CA THR A 471 -26.06 21.27 -7.05
C THR A 471 -25.50 20.53 -8.27
N ILE A 472 -24.64 19.55 -8.03
CA ILE A 472 -23.93 18.84 -9.11
C ILE A 472 -24.88 17.86 -9.82
N THR A 473 -25.77 17.18 -9.10
CA THR A 473 -26.79 16.31 -9.71
C THR A 473 -27.76 17.11 -10.60
N THR A 474 -28.22 18.27 -10.14
CA THR A 474 -29.09 19.13 -10.95
C THR A 474 -28.39 19.58 -12.24
N ARG A 475 -27.09 19.93 -12.17
CA ARG A 475 -26.32 20.27 -13.36
C ARG A 475 -26.16 19.07 -14.30
N TYR A 476 -25.89 17.89 -13.76
CA TYR A 476 -25.76 16.65 -14.52
C TYR A 476 -27.08 16.33 -15.27
N GLU A 477 -28.20 16.34 -14.59
CA GLU A 477 -29.51 16.06 -15.18
C GLU A 477 -29.89 17.06 -16.29
N ARG A 478 -29.66 18.36 -16.09
CA ARG A 478 -29.93 19.40 -17.11
C ARG A 478 -29.10 19.21 -18.37
N ASN A 479 -27.86 18.69 -18.24
CA ASN A 479 -26.95 18.60 -19.37
C ASN A 479 -26.98 17.24 -20.08
N ILE A 480 -27.37 16.15 -19.40
CA ILE A 480 -27.56 14.83 -20.05
C ILE A 480 -28.61 14.88 -21.15
N ILE A 481 -29.69 15.70 -20.99
CA ILE A 481 -30.74 15.86 -21.99
C ILE A 481 -30.16 16.51 -23.27
N HIS A 482 -29.06 17.24 -23.20
CA HIS A 482 -28.45 17.97 -24.32
C HIS A 482 -27.27 17.25 -24.96
N PHE A 483 -26.84 16.07 -24.47
CA PHE A 483 -25.86 15.22 -25.13
C PHE A 483 -26.57 14.07 -25.88
N PRO A 484 -27.20 14.34 -27.06
CA PRO A 484 -27.64 13.25 -27.92
C PRO A 484 -26.39 12.52 -28.41
N SER A 485 -26.47 11.21 -28.44
CA SER A 485 -25.57 10.32 -29.17
C SER A 485 -25.51 10.78 -30.65
N ARG A 486 -24.76 11.84 -30.97
CA ARG A 486 -24.45 12.22 -32.35
C ARG A 486 -23.29 11.37 -32.86
N GLY A 487 -23.64 10.23 -33.37
CA GLY A 487 -22.76 9.36 -34.12
C GLY A 487 -23.62 8.37 -34.86
N GLY A 488 -23.88 8.67 -36.15
CA GLY A 488 -24.65 7.80 -37.02
C GLY A 488 -23.97 6.45 -37.18
N GLY A 489 -24.76 5.41 -37.32
CA GLY A 489 -24.35 4.09 -37.69
C GLY A 489 -25.07 3.01 -36.89
N ASP A 490 -26.29 2.71 -37.31
CA ASP A 490 -27.06 1.50 -36.99
C ASP A 490 -26.32 0.21 -37.36
N GLN A 491 -25.18 -0.13 -36.74
CA GLN A 491 -24.55 -1.44 -37.01
C GLN A 491 -23.61 -1.97 -35.94
N LEU A 492 -23.67 -1.54 -34.67
CA LEU A 492 -22.89 -2.17 -33.58
C LEU A 492 -23.75 -2.54 -32.35
N GLU A 493 -24.97 -3.06 -32.61
CA GLU A 493 -25.86 -3.59 -31.56
C GLU A 493 -25.65 -5.08 -31.23
N SER A 494 -24.60 -5.77 -31.70
CA SER A 494 -24.54 -7.22 -31.56
C SER A 494 -23.40 -7.81 -30.75
N GLU A 495 -22.47 -7.03 -30.13
CA GLU A 495 -21.38 -7.68 -29.37
C GLU A 495 -21.05 -7.07 -27.98
N SER A 496 -21.78 -6.09 -27.48
CA SER A 496 -21.62 -5.66 -26.08
C SER A 496 -22.98 -5.70 -25.39
N GLY A 497 -23.21 -6.79 -24.69
CA GLY A 497 -24.46 -7.03 -23.97
C GLY A 497 -24.88 -5.86 -23.10
N ASN A 498 -26.10 -5.37 -23.33
CA ASN A 498 -26.95 -4.62 -22.41
C ASN A 498 -26.42 -3.28 -21.89
N VAL A 499 -26.23 -2.31 -22.78
CA VAL A 499 -26.09 -0.89 -22.40
C VAL A 499 -27.48 -0.36 -22.01
N ARG A 500 -27.90 -0.56 -20.76
CA ARG A 500 -29.06 0.15 -20.20
C ARG A 500 -28.76 1.64 -20.15
N ARG A 501 -29.65 2.47 -20.71
CA ARG A 501 -29.63 3.94 -20.53
C ARG A 501 -29.60 4.26 -19.05
N PRO A 502 -28.80 5.24 -18.59
CA PRO A 502 -28.81 5.65 -17.19
C PRO A 502 -30.23 6.10 -16.88
N SER A 503 -30.86 5.45 -15.93
CA SER A 503 -32.07 5.98 -15.31
C SER A 503 -31.66 7.09 -14.36
N PRO A 504 -32.26 8.29 -14.40
CA PRO A 504 -32.07 9.31 -13.36
C PRO A 504 -32.30 8.72 -11.95
N ALA A 505 -33.13 7.69 -11.84
CA ALA A 505 -33.35 6.92 -10.63
C ALA A 505 -32.08 6.25 -10.07
N ALA A 506 -31.18 5.75 -10.91
CA ALA A 506 -29.99 5.05 -10.41
C ALA A 506 -28.96 5.99 -9.76
N VAL A 507 -28.85 7.23 -10.23
CA VAL A 507 -28.04 8.28 -9.57
C VAL A 507 -28.76 8.74 -8.30
N HIS A 508 -30.08 8.92 -8.36
CA HIS A 508 -30.92 9.31 -7.22
C HIS A 508 -30.94 8.24 -6.13
N ASP A 509 -31.00 6.96 -6.46
CA ASP A 509 -30.96 5.84 -5.51
C ASP A 509 -29.59 5.75 -4.80
N THR A 510 -28.48 5.95 -5.52
CA THR A 510 -27.14 5.96 -4.93
C THR A 510 -26.92 7.20 -4.06
N LEU A 511 -27.50 8.34 -4.43
CA LEU A 511 -27.38 9.60 -3.70
C LEU A 511 -28.34 9.67 -2.51
N ASN A 512 -29.57 9.16 -2.62
CA ASN A 512 -30.52 9.04 -1.51
C ASN A 512 -30.00 8.10 -0.43
N TRP A 513 -29.34 7.02 -0.83
CA TRP A 513 -28.67 6.12 0.09
C TRP A 513 -27.51 6.81 0.83
N ALA A 514 -26.65 7.57 0.14
CA ALA A 514 -25.56 8.31 0.74
C ALA A 514 -26.03 9.43 1.70
N SER A 515 -27.19 10.05 1.41
CA SER A 515 -27.81 11.07 2.27
C SER A 515 -28.49 10.47 3.50
N ALA A 516 -29.06 9.27 3.40
CA ALA A 516 -29.72 8.57 4.51
C ALA A 516 -28.71 8.15 5.60
N GLN A 517 -27.47 7.86 5.25
CA GLN A 517 -26.41 7.52 6.21
C GLN A 517 -25.94 8.71 7.05
N ASN A 518 -26.00 9.94 6.53
CA ASN A 518 -25.63 11.13 7.30
C ASN A 518 -26.70 11.52 8.36
N GLY A 519 -27.93 11.03 8.24
CA GLY A 519 -29.01 11.27 9.22
C GLY A 519 -28.91 10.43 10.49
N ASP A 520 -28.33 9.23 10.42
CA ASP A 520 -28.28 8.29 11.56
C ASP A 520 -27.06 8.47 12.48
N PHE A 521 -26.06 9.27 12.11
CA PHE A 521 -24.91 9.56 12.96
C PHE A 521 -25.08 10.75 13.92
N ALA A 522 -26.18 11.50 13.77
CA ALA A 522 -26.49 12.63 14.68
C ALA A 522 -27.31 12.24 15.93
N LEU A 523 -27.64 10.94 16.10
CA LEU A 523 -28.50 10.44 17.19
C LEU A 523 -27.95 9.19 17.91
N ARG A 524 -26.62 9.00 17.94
CA ARG A 524 -26.02 8.04 18.89
C ARG A 524 -24.74 8.57 19.50
#